data_38e347558f7f5c2ea4fbe96d1c6e0588
#
_entry.id   38e347558f7f5c2ea4fbe96d1c6e0588
#
_cell.length_a   1.000
_cell.length_b   1.000
_cell.length_c   1.000
_cell.angle_alpha   90.00
_cell.angle_beta   90.00
_cell.angle_gamma   90.00
#
_symmetry.space_group_name_H-M   'P 1'
#
loop_
_entity.id
_entity.type
_entity.pdbx_description
1 polymer ?
#
loop_
_entity_poly.entity_id
_entity_poly.type
_entity_poly.pdbx_seq_one_letter_code
_entity_poly.pdbx_strand_id
1 'polypeptide(L)'
;MSPKRRASAPWPIIALGATALCSSQPALAQQSPGGQRGLTFVRANCAQCHSIDKVSESPLAIAPPFRTLHLKYPIEDLARPLAEGIIAGHPTMPQFRLEPDQVADVIAYLKTLAP
;
A
#
# COMPACT_ATOMS: atom_id res chain seq x y z
N MET A 1 53.23 -46.88 47.59
CA MET A 1 53.27 -46.01 46.36
C MET A 1 51.89 -45.47 46.10
N SER A 2 51.68 -44.22 46.46
CA SER A 2 50.37 -43.54 46.27
C SER A 2 50.40 -42.64 44.97
N PRO A 3 49.42 -42.81 44.10
CA PRO A 3 49.37 -41.91 42.95
C PRO A 3 48.77 -40.55 43.36
N LYS A 4 49.50 -39.47 43.04
CA LYS A 4 49.08 -38.10 43.23
C LYS A 4 47.91 -37.78 42.36
N ARG A 5 46.76 -37.42 42.95
CA ARG A 5 45.61 -36.86 42.25
C ARG A 5 45.99 -35.42 41.80
N ARG A 6 45.95 -35.20 40.48
CA ARG A 6 46.05 -33.86 39.90
C ARG A 6 44.69 -33.18 40.01
N ALA A 7 44.67 -32.08 40.72
CA ALA A 7 43.52 -31.18 40.81
C ALA A 7 43.33 -30.48 39.45
N SER A 8 42.19 -30.70 38.82
CA SER A 8 41.75 -29.95 37.63
C SER A 8 41.14 -28.63 38.08
N ALA A 9 41.76 -27.54 37.71
CA ALA A 9 41.20 -26.22 37.92
C ALA A 9 39.96 -25.98 37.07
N PRO A 10 38.89 -25.41 37.62
CA PRO A 10 37.71 -25.06 36.77
C PRO A 10 38.03 -23.81 35.94
N TRP A 11 37.82 -23.91 34.64
CA TRP A 11 37.90 -22.78 33.73
C TRP A 11 36.71 -21.87 33.93
N PRO A 12 36.87 -20.53 33.95
CA PRO A 12 35.74 -19.64 34.03
C PRO A 12 34.96 -19.67 32.73
N ILE A 13 33.66 -20.00 32.79
CA ILE A 13 32.72 -19.89 31.71
C ILE A 13 32.42 -18.38 31.57
N ILE A 14 33.01 -17.75 30.55
CA ILE A 14 32.64 -16.37 30.15
C ILE A 14 31.33 -16.49 29.41
N ALA A 15 30.23 -16.18 30.09
CA ALA A 15 28.93 -16.00 29.45
C ALA A 15 28.95 -14.69 28.60
N LEU A 16 29.14 -14.83 27.29
CA LEU A 16 28.89 -13.73 26.36
C LEU A 16 27.37 -13.51 26.33
N GLY A 17 26.94 -12.44 27.01
CA GLY A 17 25.59 -11.91 26.88
C GLY A 17 25.37 -11.39 25.46
N ALA A 18 24.63 -12.11 24.64
CA ALA A 18 24.15 -11.62 23.35
C ALA A 18 23.06 -10.58 23.63
N THR A 19 23.42 -9.30 23.61
CA THR A 19 22.45 -8.23 23.55
C THR A 19 21.81 -8.23 22.17
N ALA A 20 20.60 -8.76 22.07
CA ALA A 20 19.77 -8.66 20.87
C ALA A 20 19.37 -7.18 20.71
N LEU A 21 20.05 -6.48 19.79
CA LEU A 21 19.62 -5.18 19.30
C LEU A 21 18.34 -5.42 18.49
N CYS A 22 17.18 -5.17 19.10
CA CYS A 22 15.90 -5.08 18.42
C CYS A 22 15.96 -3.87 17.48
N SER A 23 16.33 -4.11 16.21
CA SER A 23 16.28 -3.09 15.17
C SER A 23 14.81 -2.81 14.87
N SER A 24 14.28 -1.73 15.42
CA SER A 24 12.97 -1.17 15.06
C SER A 24 13.08 -0.65 13.63
N GLN A 25 12.81 -1.50 12.65
CA GLN A 25 12.66 -1.05 11.26
C GLN A 25 11.39 -0.20 11.19
N PRO A 26 11.46 1.02 10.63
CA PRO A 26 10.25 1.78 10.36
C PRO A 26 9.38 0.93 9.43
N ALA A 27 8.17 0.60 9.88
CA ALA A 27 7.16 -0.03 9.04
C ALA A 27 6.83 0.97 7.93
N LEU A 28 7.45 0.80 6.76
CA LEU A 28 6.99 1.44 5.55
C LEU A 28 5.52 1.05 5.42
N ALA A 29 4.63 2.05 5.37
CA ALA A 29 3.20 1.83 5.24
C ALA A 29 2.95 1.01 3.97
N GLN A 30 2.87 -0.30 4.13
CA GLN A 30 2.63 -1.23 3.04
C GLN A 30 1.18 -1.07 2.64
N GLN A 31 0.96 -0.82 1.36
CA GLN A 31 -0.39 -0.81 0.82
C GLN A 31 -1.05 -2.17 1.10
N SER A 32 -2.33 -2.14 1.47
CA SER A 32 -3.09 -3.38 1.63
C SER A 32 -3.09 -4.19 0.32
N PRO A 33 -3.26 -5.51 0.37
CA PRO A 33 -3.38 -6.32 -0.85
C PRO A 33 -4.46 -5.80 -1.81
N GLY A 34 -5.59 -5.31 -1.30
CA GLY A 34 -6.62 -4.65 -2.09
C GLY A 34 -6.12 -3.37 -2.76
N GLY A 35 -5.41 -2.52 -2.02
CA GLY A 35 -4.81 -1.31 -2.58
C GLY A 35 -3.81 -1.59 -3.70
N GLN A 36 -3.04 -2.69 -3.61
CA GLN A 36 -2.12 -3.11 -4.66
C GLN A 36 -2.86 -3.56 -5.93
N ARG A 37 -3.93 -4.34 -5.78
CA ARG A 37 -4.77 -4.74 -6.91
C ARG A 37 -5.48 -3.54 -7.53
N GLY A 38 -5.98 -2.62 -6.68
CA GLY A 38 -6.57 -1.36 -7.12
C GLY A 38 -5.59 -0.50 -7.92
N LEU A 39 -4.34 -0.35 -7.47
CA LEU A 39 -3.30 0.33 -8.23
C LEU A 39 -3.08 -0.33 -9.60
N THR A 40 -3.03 -1.65 -9.65
CA THR A 40 -2.84 -2.39 -10.92
C THR A 40 -3.99 -2.09 -11.89
N PHE A 41 -5.23 -2.14 -11.40
CA PHE A 41 -6.41 -1.82 -12.19
C PHE A 41 -6.38 -0.38 -12.70
N VAL A 42 -6.16 0.57 -11.82
CA VAL A 42 -6.15 2.01 -12.14
C VAL A 42 -5.04 2.36 -13.13
N ARG A 43 -3.86 1.74 -12.98
CA ARG A 43 -2.75 1.92 -13.92
C ARG A 43 -3.10 1.43 -15.32
N ALA A 44 -3.77 0.30 -15.44
CA ALA A 44 -4.15 -0.27 -16.73
C ALA A 44 -5.28 0.48 -17.43
N ASN A 45 -6.22 1.08 -16.66
CA ASN A 45 -7.47 1.58 -17.21
C ASN A 45 -7.68 3.09 -17.09
N CYS A 46 -6.99 3.77 -16.17
CA CYS A 46 -7.27 5.18 -15.85
C CYS A 46 -6.08 6.10 -16.14
N ALA A 47 -4.85 5.57 -16.09
CA ALA A 47 -3.62 6.37 -16.14
C ALA A 47 -3.37 7.06 -17.49
N GLN A 48 -4.08 6.68 -18.54
CA GLN A 48 -3.99 7.37 -19.84
C GLN A 48 -4.53 8.81 -19.78
N CYS A 49 -5.48 9.05 -18.89
CA CYS A 49 -6.14 10.34 -18.77
C CYS A 49 -5.91 10.99 -17.40
N HIS A 50 -5.94 10.23 -16.33
CA HIS A 50 -5.83 10.73 -14.97
C HIS A 50 -4.42 10.54 -14.39
N SER A 51 -3.94 11.52 -13.63
CA SER A 51 -2.87 11.27 -12.68
C SER A 51 -3.39 10.31 -11.61
N ILE A 52 -2.66 9.22 -11.42
CA ILE A 52 -3.00 8.17 -10.46
C ILE A 52 -2.09 8.16 -9.25
N ASP A 53 -1.20 9.11 -9.12
CA ASP A 53 -0.24 9.24 -8.02
C ASP A 53 -0.44 10.53 -7.21
N LYS A 54 0.46 10.77 -6.24
CA LYS A 54 0.35 11.91 -5.31
C LYS A 54 0.89 13.23 -5.86
N VAL A 55 1.63 13.21 -6.97
CA VAL A 55 2.43 14.37 -7.39
C VAL A 55 2.30 14.76 -8.86
N SER A 56 2.08 13.80 -9.76
CA SER A 56 2.04 14.05 -11.21
C SER A 56 0.79 14.84 -11.64
N GLU A 57 0.90 15.55 -12.74
CA GLU A 57 -0.27 16.11 -13.42
C GLU A 57 -0.97 15.07 -14.28
N SER A 58 -2.26 15.26 -14.52
CA SER A 58 -3.03 14.38 -15.40
C SER A 58 -2.59 14.53 -16.85
N PRO A 59 -2.35 13.44 -17.58
CA PRO A 59 -2.03 13.50 -19.02
C PRO A 59 -3.10 14.23 -19.83
N LEU A 60 -4.37 14.05 -19.46
CA LEU A 60 -5.49 14.81 -20.02
C LEU A 60 -5.85 15.94 -19.04
N ALA A 61 -5.66 17.18 -19.45
CA ALA A 61 -5.79 18.35 -18.57
C ALA A 61 -7.18 18.49 -17.91
N ILE A 62 -8.25 18.04 -18.57
CA ILE A 62 -9.62 18.09 -18.03
C ILE A 62 -9.91 16.92 -17.06
N ALA A 63 -9.08 15.87 -17.03
CA ALA A 63 -9.25 14.73 -16.15
C ALA A 63 -8.68 15.07 -14.76
N PRO A 64 -9.49 15.08 -13.69
CA PRO A 64 -8.98 15.42 -12.37
C PRO A 64 -7.95 14.40 -11.89
N PRO A 65 -6.84 14.85 -11.28
CA PRO A 65 -5.92 13.96 -10.59
C PRO A 65 -6.65 13.21 -9.46
N PHE A 66 -6.41 11.92 -9.31
CA PHE A 66 -7.11 11.10 -8.31
C PHE A 66 -6.86 11.57 -6.87
N ARG A 67 -5.68 12.15 -6.60
CA ARG A 67 -5.37 12.74 -5.29
C ARG A 67 -6.32 13.87 -4.86
N THR A 68 -7.05 14.49 -5.80
CA THR A 68 -7.96 15.60 -5.51
C THR A 68 -9.43 15.20 -5.39
N LEU A 69 -9.76 13.94 -5.64
CA LEU A 69 -11.15 13.48 -5.63
C LEU A 69 -11.79 13.62 -4.25
N HIS A 70 -11.04 13.36 -3.18
CA HIS A 70 -11.51 13.51 -1.80
C HIS A 70 -11.95 14.93 -1.43
N LEU A 71 -11.52 15.95 -2.19
CA LEU A 71 -11.91 17.34 -1.97
C LEU A 71 -13.34 17.64 -2.46
N LYS A 72 -13.88 16.78 -3.31
CA LYS A 72 -15.21 16.96 -3.93
C LYS A 72 -16.27 16.07 -3.28
N TYR A 73 -15.91 14.87 -2.88
CA TYR A 73 -16.81 13.88 -2.27
C TYR A 73 -16.02 12.81 -1.50
N PRO A 74 -16.65 12.14 -0.53
CA PRO A 74 -16.05 10.99 0.11
C PRO A 74 -15.66 9.93 -0.92
N ILE A 75 -14.47 9.33 -0.78
CA ILE A 75 -13.99 8.35 -1.76
C ILE A 75 -14.92 7.13 -1.84
N GLU A 76 -15.55 6.77 -0.74
CA GLU A 76 -16.53 5.68 -0.66
C GLU A 76 -17.73 5.88 -1.59
N ASP A 77 -18.14 7.11 -1.84
CA ASP A 77 -19.28 7.44 -2.71
C ASP A 77 -19.02 7.08 -4.17
N LEU A 78 -17.76 6.86 -4.55
CA LEU A 78 -17.40 6.37 -5.87
C LEU A 78 -17.74 4.89 -6.08
N ALA A 79 -18.00 4.13 -5.02
CA ALA A 79 -18.27 2.70 -5.13
C ALA A 79 -19.48 2.41 -6.04
N ARG A 80 -20.57 3.14 -5.85
CA ARG A 80 -21.78 2.97 -6.64
C ARG A 80 -21.56 3.33 -8.13
N PRO A 81 -21.05 4.50 -8.48
CA PRO A 81 -20.75 4.82 -9.88
C PRO A 81 -19.79 3.80 -10.53
N LEU A 82 -18.78 3.31 -9.82
CA LEU A 82 -17.85 2.31 -10.35
C LEU A 82 -18.55 0.97 -10.66
N ALA A 83 -19.53 0.58 -9.84
CA ALA A 83 -20.30 -0.64 -10.05
C ALA A 83 -21.36 -0.50 -11.16
N GLU A 84 -22.05 0.63 -11.24
CA GLU A 84 -23.17 0.87 -12.14
C GLU A 84 -22.77 1.46 -13.49
N GLY A 85 -21.58 2.01 -13.58
CA GLY A 85 -21.07 2.76 -14.72
C GLY A 85 -21.00 4.26 -14.42
N ILE A 86 -19.79 4.80 -14.41
CA ILE A 86 -19.61 6.23 -14.25
C ILE A 86 -20.02 6.92 -15.54
N ILE A 87 -21.08 7.73 -15.45
CA ILE A 87 -21.34 8.79 -16.41
C ILE A 87 -20.69 10.03 -15.80
N ALA A 88 -19.37 10.09 -15.86
CA ALA A 88 -18.66 11.31 -15.47
C ALA A 88 -18.97 12.40 -16.48
N GLY A 89 -19.06 13.65 -16.04
CA GLY A 89 -19.51 14.80 -16.83
C GLY A 89 -18.65 15.17 -18.05
N HIS A 90 -17.89 14.22 -18.62
CA HIS A 90 -17.17 14.40 -19.89
C HIS A 90 -17.34 13.16 -20.78
N PRO A 91 -17.69 13.36 -22.07
CA PRO A 91 -18.09 12.28 -22.96
C PRO A 91 -16.95 11.35 -23.39
N THR A 92 -15.70 11.70 -23.09
CA THR A 92 -14.52 10.93 -23.48
C THR A 92 -14.08 9.90 -22.44
N MET A 93 -14.66 9.92 -21.23
CA MET A 93 -14.36 8.92 -20.23
C MET A 93 -15.08 7.60 -20.54
N PRO A 94 -14.37 6.48 -20.70
CA PRO A 94 -15.02 5.18 -20.88
C PRO A 94 -15.90 4.83 -19.69
N GLN A 95 -17.04 4.17 -19.97
CA GLN A 95 -17.88 3.63 -18.92
C GLN A 95 -17.28 2.32 -18.41
N PHE A 96 -16.97 2.27 -17.13
CA PHE A 96 -16.52 1.07 -16.43
C PHE A 96 -17.65 0.54 -15.57
N ARG A 97 -17.88 -0.76 -15.63
CA ARG A 97 -18.73 -1.50 -14.68
C ARG A 97 -17.83 -2.52 -14.01
N LEU A 98 -17.50 -2.26 -12.75
CA LEU A 98 -16.57 -3.09 -12.00
C LEU A 98 -17.36 -4.10 -11.17
N GLU A 99 -16.80 -5.29 -11.04
CA GLU A 99 -17.28 -6.28 -10.08
C GLU A 99 -17.02 -5.78 -8.64
N PRO A 100 -17.79 -6.25 -7.65
CA PRO A 100 -17.70 -5.76 -6.27
C PRO A 100 -16.28 -5.78 -5.69
N ASP A 101 -15.51 -6.83 -5.97
CA ASP A 101 -14.12 -6.95 -5.50
C ASP A 101 -13.21 -5.90 -6.14
N GLN A 102 -13.41 -5.65 -7.43
CA GLN A 102 -12.66 -4.59 -8.14
C GLN A 102 -13.01 -3.21 -7.61
N VAL A 103 -14.29 -2.96 -7.30
CA VAL A 103 -14.74 -1.71 -6.67
C VAL A 103 -14.01 -1.53 -5.34
N ALA A 104 -14.03 -2.55 -4.47
CA ALA A 104 -13.37 -2.51 -3.17
C ALA A 104 -11.85 -2.23 -3.31
N ASP A 105 -11.19 -2.87 -4.24
CA ASP A 105 -9.77 -2.71 -4.52
C ASP A 105 -9.44 -1.29 -5.02
N VAL A 106 -10.22 -0.75 -5.95
CA VAL A 106 -10.05 0.62 -6.47
C VAL A 106 -10.26 1.64 -5.34
N ILE A 107 -11.33 1.50 -4.55
CA ILE A 107 -11.59 2.38 -3.40
C ILE A 107 -10.43 2.31 -2.39
N ALA A 108 -9.94 1.12 -2.09
CA ALA A 108 -8.80 0.95 -1.19
C ALA A 108 -7.55 1.68 -1.70
N TYR A 109 -7.29 1.64 -3.00
CA TYR A 109 -6.19 2.40 -3.60
C TYR A 109 -6.42 3.91 -3.52
N LEU A 110 -7.59 4.40 -3.95
CA LEU A 110 -7.90 5.83 -3.96
C LEU A 110 -7.74 6.47 -2.57
N LYS A 111 -8.10 5.76 -1.51
CA LYS A 111 -7.90 6.21 -0.12
C LYS A 111 -6.43 6.44 0.23
N THR A 112 -5.51 5.74 -0.41
CA THR A 112 -4.07 5.94 -0.17
C THR A 112 -3.55 7.25 -0.76
N LEU A 113 -4.30 7.87 -1.67
CA LEU A 113 -3.93 9.13 -2.32
C LEU A 113 -4.40 10.36 -1.55
N ALA A 114 -5.40 10.20 -0.68
CA ALA A 114 -5.81 11.25 0.24
C ALA A 114 -4.74 11.45 1.33
N PRO A 115 -4.62 12.67 1.90
CA PRO A 115 -3.72 12.94 3.00
C PRO A 115 -4.14 12.23 4.28
#